data_4a55036e1d3c73eb8eeddb993afe303a
#
_entry.id   4a55036e1d3c73eb8eeddb993afe303a
#
_cell.length_a   1.000
_cell.length_b   1.000
_cell.length_c   1.000
_cell.angle_alpha   90.00
_cell.angle_beta   90.00
_cell.angle_gamma   90.00
#
_symmetry.space_group_name_H-M   'P 1'
#
loop_
_entity.id
_entity.type
_entity.pdbx_description
1 polymer ?
#
loop_
_entity_poly.entity_id
_entity_poly.type
_entity_poly.pdbx_seq_one_letter_code
_entity_poly.pdbx_strand_id
1 'polypeptide(L)'
;ESSAASDVYKRQEFYAQDGLTLHLGEPVLEIDRHHHEIVTATGRLAYDKLVLATGSYPFVPPIAGAEGASRLVYRTIDDLDLIRAAASGARRGVVVGGGLLGLEAANALKSLNLEAHVVEFAPRLMPVQLDDAGGNALRARIEALGVGVHLSRATQDIKPGTRYRYRMRFAEGEPLETDLIVFSAGIRPQVTLARQAGLALAERGGVAIDDRCRSSDDHIYAIGECAAWNGSVFGLVAPGYQMARIVAAELCDAPEHPFSGADMSTKLKLLGVDVGSIGDAHGATPGARSYRYIDEAGASYRLSLI
;
A
#
# COMPACT_ATOMS: atom_id res chain seq x y z
N GLU A 1 -0.44 18.57 -20.70
CA GLU A 1 0.84 18.60 -19.93
C GLU A 1 0.56 18.07 -18.54
N SER A 2 1.16 16.94 -18.21
CA SER A 2 0.88 16.31 -16.93
C SER A 2 1.55 17.09 -15.80
N SER A 3 0.81 17.40 -14.75
CA SER A 3 1.31 18.01 -13.52
C SER A 3 2.52 17.28 -12.93
N ALA A 4 2.65 15.97 -13.19
CA ALA A 4 3.76 15.14 -12.75
C ALA A 4 5.14 15.57 -13.30
N ALA A 5 5.23 16.01 -14.56
CA ALA A 5 6.50 16.47 -15.13
C ALA A 5 6.95 17.79 -14.48
N SER A 6 6.01 18.72 -14.23
CA SER A 6 6.28 19.98 -13.52
C SER A 6 6.75 19.73 -12.08
N ASP A 7 6.20 18.73 -11.40
CA ASP A 7 6.56 18.37 -10.02
C ASP A 7 7.97 17.74 -9.93
N VAL A 8 8.40 17.01 -10.95
CA VAL A 8 9.76 16.43 -11.01
C VAL A 8 10.83 17.53 -11.13
N TYR A 9 10.62 18.54 -11.96
CA TYR A 9 11.56 19.67 -12.09
C TYR A 9 11.64 20.51 -10.81
N LYS A 10 10.52 20.80 -10.17
CA LYS A 10 10.50 21.51 -8.88
C LYS A 10 11.23 20.74 -7.78
N ARG A 11 11.20 19.42 -7.81
CA ARG A 11 11.93 18.57 -6.85
C ARG A 11 13.45 18.64 -7.03
N GLN A 12 13.95 18.73 -8.27
CA GLN A 12 15.40 18.87 -8.52
C GLN A 12 15.95 20.19 -7.98
N GLU A 13 15.28 21.32 -8.21
CA GLU A 13 15.63 22.61 -7.65
C GLU A 13 15.61 22.62 -6.12
N PHE A 14 14.65 21.91 -5.52
CA PHE A 14 14.56 21.76 -4.07
C PHE A 14 15.79 21.08 -3.48
N TYR A 15 16.29 20.01 -4.10
CA TYR A 15 17.45 19.28 -3.62
C TYR A 15 18.79 19.98 -3.87
N ALA A 16 18.80 21.07 -4.65
CA ALA A 16 19.98 21.90 -4.89
C ALA A 16 20.12 23.09 -3.92
N GLN A 17 19.24 23.19 -2.90
CA GLN A 17 19.27 24.29 -1.94
C GLN A 17 20.43 24.14 -0.95
N ASP A 18 20.99 25.29 -0.54
CA ASP A 18 22.02 25.33 0.50
C ASP A 18 21.49 24.74 1.82
N GLY A 19 22.33 23.97 2.51
CA GLY A 19 21.98 23.30 3.76
C GLY A 19 21.27 21.96 3.61
N LEU A 20 21.00 21.52 2.37
CA LEU A 20 20.45 20.18 2.09
C LEU A 20 21.50 19.31 1.41
N THR A 21 21.83 18.17 2.02
CA THR A 21 22.69 17.15 1.43
C THR A 21 21.86 15.92 1.09
N LEU A 22 21.84 15.53 -0.18
CA LEU A 22 21.11 14.37 -0.67
C LEU A 22 22.07 13.21 -0.93
N HIS A 23 21.89 12.10 -0.22
CA HIS A 23 22.64 10.86 -0.42
C HIS A 23 21.77 9.88 -1.22
N LEU A 24 22.11 9.64 -2.48
CA LEU A 24 21.40 8.71 -3.36
C LEU A 24 22.12 7.36 -3.46
N GLY A 25 21.35 6.28 -3.49
CA GLY A 25 21.90 4.93 -3.60
C GLY A 25 22.71 4.48 -2.38
N GLU A 26 22.56 5.19 -1.26
CA GLU A 26 23.28 4.96 -0.02
C GLU A 26 22.33 4.55 1.11
N PRO A 27 22.02 3.26 1.23
CA PRO A 27 21.12 2.79 2.28
C PRO A 27 21.75 2.90 3.66
N VAL A 28 20.95 3.33 4.64
CA VAL A 28 21.33 3.23 6.05
C VAL A 28 21.29 1.76 6.48
N LEU A 29 22.36 1.27 7.07
CA LEU A 29 22.54 -0.11 7.50
C LEU A 29 22.27 -0.30 9.01
N GLU A 30 22.54 0.74 9.81
CA GLU A 30 22.40 0.72 11.27
C GLU A 30 22.11 2.11 11.82
N ILE A 31 21.43 2.18 12.96
CA ILE A 31 21.24 3.39 13.77
C ILE A 31 21.93 3.16 15.11
N ASP A 32 23.03 3.88 15.36
CA ASP A 32 23.74 3.89 16.65
C ASP A 32 23.14 5.00 17.53
N ARG A 33 22.20 4.62 18.39
CA ARG A 33 21.50 5.54 19.30
C ARG A 33 22.39 6.13 20.38
N HIS A 34 23.45 5.43 20.76
CA HIS A 34 24.35 5.89 21.82
C HIS A 34 25.25 7.04 21.37
N HIS A 35 25.71 6.98 20.13
CA HIS A 35 26.55 7.99 19.53
C HIS A 35 25.77 8.99 18.66
N HIS A 36 24.47 8.84 18.51
CA HIS A 36 23.63 9.61 17.61
C HIS A 36 24.19 9.62 16.17
N GLU A 37 24.46 8.43 15.65
CA GLU A 37 24.99 8.24 14.30
C GLU A 37 24.16 7.24 13.51
N ILE A 38 24.09 7.45 12.20
CA ILE A 38 23.67 6.42 11.24
C ILE A 38 24.88 5.86 10.53
N VAL A 39 24.86 4.56 10.23
CA VAL A 39 25.93 3.85 9.51
C VAL A 39 25.46 3.53 8.10
N THR A 40 26.27 3.85 7.13
CA THR A 40 26.09 3.51 5.73
C THR A 40 27.28 2.68 5.22
N ALA A 41 27.26 2.26 3.96
CA ALA A 41 28.41 1.57 3.37
C ALA A 41 29.64 2.49 3.21
N THR A 42 29.45 3.81 3.17
CA THR A 42 30.50 4.79 2.94
C THR A 42 31.00 5.44 4.21
N GLY A 43 30.33 5.29 5.34
CA GLY A 43 30.77 5.86 6.62
C GLY A 43 29.67 6.02 7.65
N ARG A 44 29.91 6.94 8.58
CA ARG A 44 29.00 7.32 9.67
C ARG A 44 28.60 8.78 9.51
N LEU A 45 27.34 9.08 9.80
CA LEU A 45 26.78 10.43 9.78
C LEU A 45 26.14 10.71 11.14
N ALA A 46 26.60 11.73 11.84
CA ALA A 46 26.03 12.16 13.11
C ALA A 46 24.69 12.87 12.90
N TYR A 47 23.80 12.79 13.88
CA TYR A 47 22.53 13.53 13.89
C TYR A 47 22.21 14.07 15.27
N ASP A 48 21.60 15.25 15.32
CA ASP A 48 20.93 15.78 16.51
C ASP A 48 19.51 15.23 16.62
N LYS A 49 18.82 15.14 15.48
CA LYS A 49 17.50 14.54 15.34
C LYS A 49 17.45 13.68 14.09
N LEU A 50 16.81 12.52 14.19
CA LEU A 50 16.63 11.56 13.11
C LEU A 50 15.15 11.38 12.80
N VAL A 51 14.77 11.44 11.53
CA VAL A 51 13.41 11.15 11.09
C VAL A 51 13.40 9.89 10.22
N LEU A 52 12.71 8.87 10.70
CA LEU A 52 12.48 7.63 9.94
C LEU A 52 11.29 7.82 9.01
N ALA A 53 11.55 7.83 7.72
CA ALA A 53 10.54 7.88 6.66
C ALA A 53 10.69 6.67 5.71
N THR A 54 10.96 5.50 6.29
CA THR A 54 11.33 4.27 5.57
C THR A 54 10.16 3.61 4.84
N GLY A 55 8.94 4.12 5.03
CA GLY A 55 7.75 3.67 4.30
C GLY A 55 7.36 2.22 4.59
N SER A 56 6.97 1.51 3.56
CA SER A 56 6.48 0.14 3.63
C SER A 56 6.97 -0.68 2.42
N TYR A 57 6.82 -2.00 2.52
CA TYR A 57 7.08 -2.93 1.43
C TYR A 57 5.83 -3.78 1.13
N PRO A 58 5.68 -4.27 -0.12
CA PRO A 58 4.57 -5.13 -0.51
C PRO A 58 4.54 -6.42 0.31
N PHE A 59 3.38 -6.76 0.81
CA PHE A 59 3.19 -8.04 1.47
C PHE A 59 2.91 -9.13 0.42
N VAL A 60 3.76 -10.14 0.38
CA VAL A 60 3.52 -11.37 -0.36
C VAL A 60 3.17 -12.45 0.65
N PRO A 61 1.95 -13.01 0.61
CA PRO A 61 1.58 -14.10 1.51
C PRO A 61 2.55 -15.28 1.39
N PRO A 62 2.79 -16.03 2.47
CA PRO A 62 3.68 -17.19 2.47
C PRO A 62 3.01 -18.37 1.76
N ILE A 63 2.91 -18.30 0.43
CA ILE A 63 2.31 -19.31 -0.44
C ILE A 63 3.44 -20.15 -1.02
N ALA A 64 3.37 -21.47 -0.88
CA ALA A 64 4.35 -22.38 -1.45
C ALA A 64 4.41 -22.21 -2.98
N GLY A 65 5.59 -22.01 -3.53
CA GLY A 65 5.81 -21.75 -4.95
C GLY A 65 5.66 -20.29 -5.38
N ALA A 66 5.48 -19.35 -4.43
CA ALA A 66 5.44 -17.91 -4.70
C ALA A 66 6.84 -17.27 -4.64
N GLU A 67 7.87 -17.96 -5.09
CA GLU A 67 9.26 -17.48 -5.11
C GLU A 67 9.73 -17.18 -6.54
N GLY A 68 10.82 -16.43 -6.66
CA GLY A 68 11.49 -16.18 -7.93
C GLY A 68 10.60 -15.48 -8.95
N ALA A 69 10.54 -16.00 -10.17
CA ALA A 69 9.83 -15.39 -11.30
C ALA A 69 8.30 -15.32 -11.14
N SER A 70 7.70 -16.08 -10.19
CA SER A 70 6.28 -15.99 -9.87
C SER A 70 5.95 -14.89 -8.86
N ARG A 71 6.97 -14.21 -8.29
CA ARG A 71 6.81 -13.20 -7.25
C ARG A 71 6.92 -11.78 -7.82
N LEU A 72 5.97 -11.37 -8.60
CA LEU A 72 5.87 -9.97 -9.03
C LEU A 72 5.01 -9.19 -8.04
N VAL A 73 5.35 -7.92 -7.81
CA VAL A 73 4.60 -6.99 -6.97
C VAL A 73 4.28 -5.72 -7.74
N TYR A 74 3.38 -4.89 -7.22
CA TYR A 74 2.97 -3.65 -7.86
C TYR A 74 3.18 -2.50 -6.88
N ARG A 75 4.38 -1.88 -6.90
CA ARG A 75 4.75 -0.84 -5.94
C ARG A 75 5.62 0.27 -6.55
N THR A 76 6.67 -0.09 -7.27
CA THR A 76 7.66 0.83 -7.84
C THR A 76 7.59 0.86 -9.36
N ILE A 77 8.31 1.81 -9.98
CA ILE A 77 8.45 1.85 -11.44
C ILE A 77 9.20 0.61 -11.93
N ASP A 78 10.23 0.18 -11.20
CA ASP A 78 10.98 -1.04 -11.53
C ASP A 78 10.08 -2.28 -11.51
N ASP A 79 9.13 -2.37 -10.57
CA ASP A 79 8.13 -3.44 -10.55
C ASP A 79 7.26 -3.43 -11.82
N LEU A 80 6.88 -2.23 -12.31
CA LEU A 80 6.13 -2.10 -13.56
C LEU A 80 6.94 -2.60 -14.76
N ASP A 81 8.22 -2.32 -14.83
CA ASP A 81 9.10 -2.79 -15.90
C ASP A 81 9.26 -4.31 -15.84
N LEU A 82 9.38 -4.89 -14.64
CA LEU A 82 9.38 -6.35 -14.46
C LEU A 82 8.06 -6.97 -14.90
N ILE A 83 6.91 -6.38 -14.55
CA ILE A 83 5.59 -6.84 -14.99
C ILE A 83 5.47 -6.77 -16.52
N ARG A 84 5.90 -5.66 -17.14
CA ARG A 84 5.88 -5.49 -18.60
C ARG A 84 6.76 -6.53 -19.31
N ALA A 85 7.96 -6.77 -18.79
CA ALA A 85 8.86 -7.79 -19.32
C ALA A 85 8.25 -9.20 -19.22
N ALA A 86 7.66 -9.53 -18.05
CA ALA A 86 7.03 -10.83 -17.83
C ALA A 86 5.72 -11.01 -18.64
N ALA A 87 5.03 -9.93 -18.99
CA ALA A 87 3.85 -9.93 -19.85
C ALA A 87 4.17 -10.27 -21.31
N SER A 88 5.43 -10.13 -21.74
CA SER A 88 5.85 -10.48 -23.10
C SER A 88 5.66 -11.97 -23.34
N GLY A 89 4.78 -12.31 -24.28
CA GLY A 89 4.41 -13.71 -24.61
C GLY A 89 3.43 -14.37 -23.62
N ALA A 90 2.99 -13.66 -22.58
CA ALA A 90 1.94 -14.11 -21.68
C ALA A 90 0.56 -13.87 -22.30
N ARG A 91 -0.41 -14.72 -21.95
CA ARG A 91 -1.81 -14.62 -22.41
C ARG A 91 -2.75 -14.26 -21.27
N ARG A 92 -2.45 -14.77 -20.06
CA ARG A 92 -3.28 -14.58 -18.87
C ARG A 92 -2.43 -14.10 -17.70
N GLY A 93 -2.95 -13.10 -16.97
CA GLY A 93 -2.35 -12.59 -15.75
C GLY A 93 -3.33 -12.61 -14.58
N VAL A 94 -2.84 -12.97 -13.42
CA VAL A 94 -3.60 -12.98 -12.16
C VAL A 94 -3.00 -11.98 -11.20
N VAL A 95 -3.86 -11.17 -10.58
CA VAL A 95 -3.52 -10.33 -9.43
C VAL A 95 -4.06 -10.98 -8.15
N VAL A 96 -3.21 -11.21 -7.17
CA VAL A 96 -3.58 -11.68 -5.83
C VAL A 96 -3.78 -10.48 -4.93
N GLY A 97 -5.04 -10.19 -4.60
CA GLY A 97 -5.50 -9.04 -3.83
C GLY A 97 -6.48 -8.17 -4.61
N GLY A 98 -7.68 -8.00 -4.08
CA GLY A 98 -8.79 -7.24 -4.68
C GLY A 98 -9.02 -5.86 -4.04
N GLY A 99 -7.98 -5.29 -3.43
CA GLY A 99 -7.98 -3.91 -2.93
C GLY A 99 -7.71 -2.89 -4.03
N LEU A 100 -7.55 -1.61 -3.65
CA LEU A 100 -7.28 -0.48 -4.57
C LEU A 100 -6.17 -0.78 -5.57
N LEU A 101 -4.96 -1.01 -5.08
CA LEU A 101 -3.79 -1.27 -5.92
C LEU A 101 -3.91 -2.58 -6.72
N GLY A 102 -4.62 -3.58 -6.19
CA GLY A 102 -4.85 -4.83 -6.90
C GLY A 102 -5.74 -4.66 -8.13
N LEU A 103 -6.77 -3.84 -8.02
CA LEU A 103 -7.63 -3.49 -9.15
C LEU A 103 -6.90 -2.63 -10.19
N GLU A 104 -6.03 -1.71 -9.74
CA GLU A 104 -5.15 -0.95 -10.64
C GLU A 104 -4.16 -1.86 -11.37
N ALA A 105 -3.55 -2.82 -10.67
CA ALA A 105 -2.66 -3.81 -11.28
C ALA A 105 -3.41 -4.68 -12.30
N ALA A 106 -4.65 -5.09 -12.02
CA ALA A 106 -5.48 -5.85 -12.96
C ALA A 106 -5.79 -5.04 -14.22
N ASN A 107 -6.05 -3.73 -14.07
CA ASN A 107 -6.19 -2.82 -15.20
C ASN A 107 -4.88 -2.71 -16.01
N ALA A 108 -3.74 -2.61 -15.35
CA ALA A 108 -2.44 -2.59 -16.02
C ALA A 108 -2.22 -3.86 -16.85
N LEU A 109 -2.53 -5.06 -16.29
CA LEU A 109 -2.46 -6.32 -17.04
C LEU A 109 -3.38 -6.33 -18.26
N LYS A 110 -4.61 -5.82 -18.11
CA LYS A 110 -5.55 -5.68 -19.23
C LYS A 110 -5.02 -4.72 -20.31
N SER A 111 -4.41 -3.60 -19.90
CA SER A 111 -3.79 -2.64 -20.83
C SER A 111 -2.58 -3.23 -21.58
N LEU A 112 -1.96 -4.29 -21.04
CA LEU A 112 -0.95 -5.11 -21.70
C LEU A 112 -1.55 -6.23 -22.56
N ASN A 113 -2.86 -6.21 -22.82
CA ASN A 113 -3.62 -7.19 -23.62
C ASN A 113 -3.64 -8.60 -23.02
N LEU A 114 -3.50 -8.73 -21.70
CA LEU A 114 -3.67 -10.01 -21.03
C LEU A 114 -5.14 -10.25 -20.64
N GLU A 115 -5.54 -11.50 -20.62
CA GLU A 115 -6.75 -11.95 -19.94
C GLU A 115 -6.50 -11.77 -18.42
N ALA A 116 -7.05 -10.70 -17.84
CA ALA A 116 -6.77 -10.30 -16.47
C ALA A 116 -7.76 -10.92 -15.49
N HIS A 117 -7.23 -11.45 -14.39
CA HIS A 117 -8.01 -12.00 -13.28
C HIS A 117 -7.58 -11.40 -11.96
N VAL A 118 -8.52 -11.27 -11.02
CA VAL A 118 -8.28 -10.91 -9.62
C VAL A 118 -8.68 -12.07 -8.72
N VAL A 119 -7.79 -12.48 -7.83
CA VAL A 119 -8.03 -13.47 -6.79
C VAL A 119 -8.00 -12.76 -5.45
N GLU A 120 -9.12 -12.81 -4.72
CA GLU A 120 -9.27 -12.14 -3.43
C GLU A 120 -9.62 -13.17 -2.35
N PHE A 121 -8.93 -13.09 -1.21
CA PHE A 121 -9.18 -13.92 -0.05
C PHE A 121 -10.52 -13.59 0.63
N ALA A 122 -10.85 -12.30 0.68
CA ALA A 122 -12.10 -11.83 1.26
C ALA A 122 -13.33 -12.17 0.38
N PRO A 123 -14.55 -12.16 0.94
CA PRO A 123 -15.76 -12.44 0.18
C PRO A 123 -16.21 -11.31 -0.74
N ARG A 124 -15.46 -10.18 -0.80
CA ARG A 124 -15.76 -9.02 -1.64
C ARG A 124 -14.51 -8.27 -2.05
N LEU A 125 -14.62 -7.47 -3.10
CA LEU A 125 -13.58 -6.51 -3.49
C LEU A 125 -13.55 -5.33 -2.52
N MET A 126 -12.37 -4.71 -2.36
CA MET A 126 -12.12 -3.57 -1.47
C MET A 126 -12.73 -3.75 -0.07
N PRO A 127 -12.42 -4.86 0.63
CA PRO A 127 -13.10 -5.24 1.88
C PRO A 127 -12.92 -4.24 3.02
N VAL A 128 -11.88 -3.39 2.96
CA VAL A 128 -11.65 -2.32 3.94
C VAL A 128 -12.54 -1.11 3.69
N GLN A 129 -12.81 -0.79 2.41
CA GLN A 129 -13.51 0.43 2.01
C GLN A 129 -14.99 0.22 1.70
N LEU A 130 -15.42 -1.01 1.43
CA LEU A 130 -16.78 -1.30 0.99
C LEU A 130 -17.47 -2.35 1.87
N ASP A 131 -18.76 -2.19 2.04
CA ASP A 131 -19.63 -3.23 2.57
C ASP A 131 -19.96 -4.29 1.49
N ASP A 132 -20.76 -5.29 1.83
CA ASP A 132 -21.11 -6.39 0.92
C ASP A 132 -21.83 -5.89 -0.36
N ALA A 133 -22.73 -4.92 -0.22
CA ALA A 133 -23.47 -4.41 -1.37
C ALA A 133 -22.56 -3.58 -2.29
N GLY A 134 -21.72 -2.71 -1.74
CA GLY A 134 -20.74 -1.93 -2.50
C GLY A 134 -19.72 -2.85 -3.17
N GLY A 135 -19.22 -3.86 -2.46
CA GLY A 135 -18.29 -4.84 -3.01
C GLY A 135 -18.90 -5.67 -4.16
N ASN A 136 -20.18 -6.07 -4.04
CA ASN A 136 -20.89 -6.79 -5.10
C ASN A 136 -21.15 -5.89 -6.33
N ALA A 137 -21.55 -4.64 -6.12
CA ALA A 137 -21.72 -3.69 -7.21
C ALA A 137 -20.39 -3.43 -7.94
N LEU A 138 -19.29 -3.26 -7.20
CA LEU A 138 -17.96 -3.12 -7.78
C LEU A 138 -17.57 -4.37 -8.57
N ARG A 139 -17.79 -5.57 -8.01
CA ARG A 139 -17.52 -6.83 -8.70
C ARG A 139 -18.21 -6.90 -10.06
N ALA A 140 -19.52 -6.64 -10.10
CA ALA A 140 -20.29 -6.66 -11.35
C ALA A 140 -19.72 -5.70 -12.40
N ARG A 141 -19.27 -4.51 -11.98
CA ARG A 141 -18.64 -3.53 -12.90
C ARG A 141 -17.27 -4.01 -13.40
N ILE A 142 -16.44 -4.57 -12.54
CA ILE A 142 -15.12 -5.10 -12.90
C ILE A 142 -15.25 -6.30 -13.85
N GLU A 143 -16.21 -7.21 -13.60
CA GLU A 143 -16.49 -8.34 -14.49
C GLU A 143 -17.04 -7.86 -15.85
N ALA A 144 -17.91 -6.85 -15.88
CA ALA A 144 -18.40 -6.25 -17.12
C ALA A 144 -17.29 -5.61 -17.97
N LEU A 145 -16.19 -5.21 -17.36
CA LEU A 145 -14.99 -4.73 -18.04
C LEU A 145 -14.10 -5.87 -18.58
N GLY A 146 -14.51 -7.13 -18.39
CA GLY A 146 -13.78 -8.31 -18.87
C GLY A 146 -12.64 -8.77 -17.97
N VAL A 147 -12.65 -8.39 -16.68
CA VAL A 147 -11.72 -8.90 -15.67
C VAL A 147 -12.41 -10.04 -14.92
N GLY A 148 -11.77 -11.22 -14.87
CA GLY A 148 -12.28 -12.34 -14.07
C GLY A 148 -12.09 -12.08 -12.56
N VAL A 149 -13.14 -12.23 -11.75
CA VAL A 149 -13.09 -12.00 -10.30
C VAL A 149 -13.35 -13.28 -9.54
N HIS A 150 -12.40 -13.67 -8.69
CA HIS A 150 -12.44 -14.88 -7.87
C HIS A 150 -12.36 -14.49 -6.38
N LEU A 151 -13.51 -14.43 -5.71
CA LEU A 151 -13.64 -14.08 -4.30
C LEU A 151 -13.58 -15.31 -3.41
N SER A 152 -13.29 -15.13 -2.12
CA SER A 152 -13.15 -16.20 -1.12
C SER A 152 -12.14 -17.28 -1.56
N ARG A 153 -11.02 -16.86 -2.19
CA ARG A 153 -10.00 -17.76 -2.70
C ARG A 153 -8.69 -17.62 -1.94
N ALA A 154 -8.50 -18.51 -0.95
CA ALA A 154 -7.23 -18.64 -0.25
C ALA A 154 -6.26 -19.47 -1.10
N THR A 155 -5.28 -18.84 -1.72
CA THR A 155 -4.25 -19.56 -2.48
C THR A 155 -3.38 -20.39 -1.53
N GLN A 156 -3.30 -21.70 -1.76
CA GLN A 156 -2.50 -22.65 -0.97
C GLN A 156 -1.10 -22.86 -1.54
N ASP A 157 -1.03 -23.09 -2.85
CA ASP A 157 0.24 -23.27 -3.55
C ASP A 157 0.17 -22.84 -5.02
N ILE A 158 1.36 -22.63 -5.57
CA ILE A 158 1.60 -22.31 -6.98
C ILE A 158 2.56 -23.35 -7.52
N LYS A 159 2.15 -24.06 -8.57
CA LYS A 159 2.93 -25.11 -9.23
C LYS A 159 3.06 -24.83 -10.72
N PRO A 160 3.95 -25.53 -11.45
CA PRO A 160 3.92 -25.51 -12.91
C PRO A 160 2.55 -25.89 -13.44
N GLY A 161 2.04 -25.12 -14.39
CA GLY A 161 0.78 -25.36 -15.07
C GLY A 161 0.94 -26.33 -16.25
N THR A 162 -0.18 -26.71 -16.85
CA THR A 162 -0.20 -27.59 -18.04
C THR A 162 -0.47 -26.80 -19.33
N ARG A 163 -1.35 -25.82 -19.27
CA ARG A 163 -1.74 -24.94 -20.40
C ARG A 163 -1.09 -23.56 -20.32
N TYR A 164 -0.82 -23.11 -19.09
CA TYR A 164 -0.17 -21.85 -18.77
C TYR A 164 1.06 -22.14 -17.89
N ARG A 165 1.88 -21.12 -17.66
CA ARG A 165 3.14 -21.28 -16.90
C ARG A 165 2.94 -21.73 -15.46
N TYR A 166 1.90 -21.25 -14.78
CA TYR A 166 1.59 -21.50 -13.39
C TYR A 166 0.18 -22.04 -13.22
N ARG A 167 0.00 -22.88 -12.19
CA ARG A 167 -1.27 -23.38 -11.69
C ARG A 167 -1.41 -23.02 -10.23
N MET A 168 -2.37 -22.18 -9.90
CA MET A 168 -2.71 -21.77 -8.55
C MET A 168 -3.77 -22.72 -8.00
N ARG A 169 -3.53 -23.30 -6.83
CA ARG A 169 -4.52 -24.08 -6.08
C ARG A 169 -5.05 -23.25 -4.92
N PHE A 170 -6.32 -23.38 -4.68
CA PHE A 170 -7.03 -22.72 -3.60
C PHE A 170 -7.47 -23.71 -2.52
N ALA A 171 -7.78 -23.22 -1.32
CA ALA A 171 -8.36 -24.04 -0.26
C ALA A 171 -9.69 -24.64 -0.72
N GLU A 172 -10.49 -23.83 -1.43
CA GLU A 172 -11.77 -24.21 -2.00
C GLU A 172 -11.88 -23.71 -3.44
N GLY A 173 -12.61 -24.46 -4.28
CA GLY A 173 -12.90 -24.14 -5.68
C GLY A 173 -11.84 -24.63 -6.66
N GLU A 174 -12.12 -24.41 -7.95
CA GLU A 174 -11.30 -24.91 -9.04
C GLU A 174 -9.95 -24.17 -9.13
N PRO A 175 -8.87 -24.89 -9.48
CA PRO A 175 -7.58 -24.27 -9.74
C PRO A 175 -7.63 -23.29 -10.89
N LEU A 176 -6.76 -22.27 -10.85
CA LEU A 176 -6.62 -21.29 -11.92
C LEU A 176 -5.21 -21.38 -12.52
N GLU A 177 -5.11 -21.54 -13.83
CA GLU A 177 -3.84 -21.48 -14.53
C GLU A 177 -3.58 -20.09 -15.12
N THR A 178 -2.34 -19.62 -15.08
CA THR A 178 -1.93 -18.30 -15.54
C THR A 178 -0.47 -18.27 -15.97
N ASP A 179 -0.08 -17.30 -16.79
CA ASP A 179 1.31 -17.07 -17.20
C ASP A 179 2.04 -16.10 -16.26
N LEU A 180 1.28 -15.25 -15.54
CA LEU A 180 1.82 -14.16 -14.75
C LEU A 180 1.03 -14.02 -13.44
N ILE A 181 1.73 -13.80 -12.32
CA ILE A 181 1.11 -13.56 -11.01
C ILE A 181 1.71 -12.29 -10.42
N VAL A 182 0.84 -11.35 -10.06
CA VAL A 182 1.19 -10.09 -9.38
C VAL A 182 0.58 -10.09 -7.99
N PHE A 183 1.39 -9.95 -6.96
CA PHE A 183 0.91 -9.85 -5.58
C PHE A 183 0.63 -8.39 -5.21
N SER A 184 -0.59 -8.12 -4.77
CA SER A 184 -1.07 -6.84 -4.25
C SER A 184 -1.93 -7.05 -3.01
N ALA A 185 -1.45 -7.89 -2.08
CA ALA A 185 -2.16 -8.34 -0.87
C ALA A 185 -1.91 -7.42 0.34
N GLY A 186 -1.68 -6.13 0.09
CA GLY A 186 -1.39 -5.12 1.10
C GLY A 186 0.10 -4.84 1.29
N ILE A 187 0.40 -4.08 2.35
CA ILE A 187 1.75 -3.61 2.67
C ILE A 187 2.13 -3.98 4.10
N ARG A 188 3.44 -3.91 4.39
CA ARG A 188 3.97 -4.01 5.75
C ARG A 188 4.91 -2.83 6.01
N PRO A 189 4.83 -2.16 7.17
CA PRO A 189 5.76 -1.10 7.56
C PRO A 189 7.21 -1.56 7.51
N GLN A 190 8.09 -0.74 6.93
CA GLN A 190 9.52 -1.01 6.91
C GLN A 190 10.15 -0.57 8.23
N VAL A 191 10.32 -1.53 9.13
CA VAL A 191 10.78 -1.29 10.52
C VAL A 191 12.10 -1.97 10.85
N THR A 192 12.83 -2.45 9.86
CA THR A 192 14.07 -3.22 10.09
C THR A 192 15.09 -2.43 10.90
N LEU A 193 15.39 -1.20 10.49
CA LEU A 193 16.33 -0.31 11.21
C LEU A 193 15.82 0.03 12.61
N ALA A 194 14.55 0.38 12.74
CA ALA A 194 13.94 0.70 14.03
C ALA A 194 14.03 -0.47 15.02
N ARG A 195 13.76 -1.69 14.54
CA ARG A 195 13.86 -2.92 15.32
C ARG A 195 15.30 -3.21 15.75
N GLN A 196 16.25 -3.10 14.84
CA GLN A 196 17.68 -3.30 15.14
C GLN A 196 18.19 -2.27 16.15
N ALA A 197 17.73 -1.03 16.05
CA ALA A 197 18.03 0.03 17.02
C ALA A 197 17.29 -0.10 18.36
N GLY A 198 16.41 -1.11 18.54
CA GLY A 198 15.66 -1.32 19.78
C GLY A 198 14.57 -0.28 20.03
N LEU A 199 14.02 0.36 18.98
CA LEU A 199 12.86 1.23 19.11
C LEU A 199 11.58 0.42 19.34
N ALA A 200 10.64 0.98 20.10
CA ALA A 200 9.35 0.35 20.32
C ALA A 200 8.55 0.24 19.02
N LEU A 201 7.97 -0.96 18.78
CA LEU A 201 7.12 -1.24 17.65
C LEU A 201 5.70 -1.52 18.11
N ALA A 202 4.71 -1.12 17.33
CA ALA A 202 3.34 -1.47 17.60
C ALA A 202 3.07 -2.94 17.27
N GLU A 203 2.07 -3.55 17.89
CA GLU A 203 1.71 -4.96 17.74
C GLU A 203 1.42 -5.33 16.27
N ARG A 204 0.73 -4.46 15.55
CA ARG A 204 0.40 -4.64 14.12
C ARG A 204 1.53 -4.27 13.17
N GLY A 205 2.72 -3.97 13.70
CA GLY A 205 3.86 -3.42 12.98
C GLY A 205 3.85 -1.89 12.97
N GLY A 206 4.94 -1.30 12.48
CA GLY A 206 5.19 0.14 12.52
C GLY A 206 5.95 0.58 13.76
N VAL A 207 6.71 1.66 13.63
CA VAL A 207 7.40 2.31 14.74
C VAL A 207 6.35 3.00 15.60
N ALA A 208 6.25 2.63 16.87
CA ALA A 208 5.31 3.25 17.80
C ALA A 208 5.69 4.73 18.01
N ILE A 209 4.74 5.63 17.79
CA ILE A 209 4.93 7.07 17.93
C ILE A 209 3.89 7.69 18.86
N ASP A 210 4.27 8.81 19.47
CA ASP A 210 3.36 9.69 20.20
C ASP A 210 2.64 10.67 19.27
N ASP A 211 1.84 11.59 19.86
CA ASP A 211 1.09 12.61 19.12
C ASP A 211 1.99 13.67 18.45
N ARG A 212 3.30 13.67 18.75
CA ARG A 212 4.33 14.52 18.12
C ARG A 212 5.19 13.75 17.13
N CYS A 213 4.78 12.53 16.78
CA CYS A 213 5.52 11.59 15.93
C CYS A 213 6.89 11.17 16.48
N ARG A 214 7.14 11.34 17.81
CA ARG A 214 8.36 10.85 18.45
C ARG A 214 8.26 9.34 18.67
N SER A 215 9.35 8.66 18.46
CA SER A 215 9.49 7.24 18.81
C SER A 215 9.69 7.04 20.32
N SER A 216 10.11 5.86 20.71
CA SER A 216 10.59 5.59 22.10
C SER A 216 11.97 6.19 22.41
N ASP A 217 12.52 6.98 21.52
CA ASP A 217 13.75 7.73 21.65
C ASP A 217 13.50 9.21 21.34
N ASP A 218 13.88 10.11 22.27
CA ASP A 218 13.61 11.55 22.15
C ASP A 218 14.32 12.24 20.99
N HIS A 219 15.31 11.58 20.40
CA HIS A 219 16.05 12.07 19.23
C HIS A 219 15.54 11.51 17.90
N ILE A 220 14.61 10.51 17.94
CA ILE A 220 14.16 9.79 16.75
C ILE A 220 12.65 9.92 16.58
N TYR A 221 12.26 10.41 15.41
CA TYR A 221 10.88 10.51 14.95
C TYR A 221 10.60 9.45 13.90
N ALA A 222 9.32 9.10 13.68
CA ALA A 222 8.91 8.28 12.56
C ALA A 222 7.63 8.84 11.92
N ILE A 223 7.58 8.84 10.59
CA ILE A 223 6.47 9.41 9.81
C ILE A 223 6.05 8.50 8.65
N GLY A 224 4.83 8.67 8.18
CA GLY A 224 4.29 7.95 7.03
C GLY A 224 4.03 6.47 7.30
N GLU A 225 4.16 5.63 6.28
CA GLU A 225 3.74 4.22 6.33
C GLU A 225 4.57 3.34 7.27
N CYS A 226 5.75 3.78 7.71
CA CYS A 226 6.53 3.06 8.72
C CYS A 226 6.11 3.37 10.15
N ALA A 227 5.35 4.43 10.40
CA ALA A 227 4.91 4.85 11.72
C ALA A 227 3.58 4.20 12.13
N ALA A 228 3.41 4.01 13.44
CA ALA A 228 2.16 3.53 14.03
C ALA A 228 1.76 4.44 15.20
N TRP A 229 0.63 5.11 15.08
CA TRP A 229 0.04 5.96 16.10
C TRP A 229 -1.17 5.26 16.72
N ASN A 230 -1.23 5.21 18.05
CA ASN A 230 -2.28 4.47 18.79
C ASN A 230 -2.52 3.05 18.24
N GLY A 231 -1.44 2.34 17.89
CA GLY A 231 -1.49 0.98 17.34
C GLY A 231 -1.98 0.87 15.90
N SER A 232 -2.31 1.98 15.25
CA SER A 232 -2.77 2.03 13.86
C SER A 232 -1.68 2.48 12.90
N VAL A 233 -1.59 1.82 11.74
CA VAL A 233 -0.72 2.20 10.61
C VAL A 233 -1.55 2.82 9.50
N PHE A 234 -0.95 3.71 8.71
CA PHE A 234 -1.63 4.49 7.69
C PHE A 234 -1.04 4.17 6.32
N GLY A 235 -1.79 3.47 5.48
CA GLY A 235 -1.37 3.07 4.14
C GLY A 235 -1.68 4.09 3.04
N LEU A 236 -1.74 5.38 3.37
CA LEU A 236 -1.98 6.49 2.44
C LEU A 236 -0.90 7.56 2.60
N VAL A 237 -0.71 8.36 1.55
CA VAL A 237 0.32 9.41 1.55
C VAL A 237 -0.06 10.62 2.42
N ALA A 238 -1.34 10.99 2.49
CA ALA A 238 -1.80 12.18 3.19
C ALA A 238 -1.47 12.19 4.70
N PRO A 239 -1.65 11.09 5.47
CA PRO A 239 -1.19 11.02 6.84
C PRO A 239 0.31 11.28 7.01
N GLY A 240 1.14 10.78 6.08
CA GLY A 240 2.58 11.02 6.10
C GLY A 240 2.95 12.49 5.96
N TYR A 241 2.27 13.24 5.09
CA TYR A 241 2.47 14.69 4.99
C TYR A 241 2.02 15.45 6.23
N GLN A 242 0.92 15.02 6.86
CA GLN A 242 0.46 15.60 8.11
C GLN A 242 1.50 15.38 9.24
N MET A 243 2.00 14.16 9.39
CA MET A 243 3.06 13.83 10.33
C MET A 243 4.34 14.62 10.05
N ALA A 244 4.74 14.77 8.78
CA ALA A 244 5.93 15.52 8.39
C ALA A 244 5.84 17.00 8.79
N ARG A 245 4.66 17.63 8.67
CA ARG A 245 4.45 19.02 9.13
C ARG A 245 4.61 19.15 10.63
N ILE A 246 4.04 18.22 11.40
CA ILE A 246 4.14 18.20 12.85
C ILE A 246 5.61 18.06 13.28
N VAL A 247 6.35 17.14 12.68
CA VAL A 247 7.77 16.96 13.00
C VAL A 247 8.58 18.20 12.61
N ALA A 248 8.33 18.79 11.43
CA ALA A 248 9.02 20.01 11.00
C ALA A 248 8.76 21.17 12.00
N ALA A 249 7.53 21.34 12.44
CA ALA A 249 7.15 22.36 13.42
C ALA A 249 7.83 22.12 14.79
N GLU A 250 7.90 20.88 15.25
CA GLU A 250 8.65 20.49 16.48
C GLU A 250 10.15 20.83 16.35
N LEU A 251 10.76 20.50 15.22
CA LEU A 251 12.18 20.77 14.96
C LEU A 251 12.52 22.26 14.83
N CYS A 252 11.53 23.08 14.51
CA CYS A 252 11.66 24.54 14.37
C CYS A 252 11.20 25.30 15.63
N ASP A 253 10.95 24.63 16.75
CA ASP A 253 10.41 25.21 17.99
C ASP A 253 9.11 26.04 17.80
N ALA A 254 8.31 25.66 16.80
CA ALA A 254 7.03 26.28 16.45
C ALA A 254 5.89 25.24 16.42
N PRO A 255 5.61 24.57 17.54
CA PRO A 255 4.75 23.38 17.56
C PRO A 255 3.33 23.69 17.07
N GLU A 256 2.88 22.90 16.13
CA GLU A 256 1.49 22.86 15.64
C GLU A 256 0.59 21.97 16.54
N HIS A 257 -0.67 21.83 16.14
CA HIS A 257 -1.56 20.88 16.79
C HIS A 257 -0.99 19.45 16.69
N PRO A 258 -1.10 18.65 17.77
CA PRO A 258 -0.63 17.29 17.77
C PRO A 258 -1.38 16.43 16.73
N PHE A 259 -0.76 15.33 16.34
CA PHE A 259 -1.42 14.35 15.46
C PHE A 259 -2.60 13.71 16.21
N SER A 260 -3.77 13.83 15.65
CA SER A 260 -5.03 13.31 16.22
C SER A 260 -5.70 12.26 15.34
N GLY A 261 -4.91 11.65 14.45
CA GLY A 261 -5.39 10.74 13.43
C GLY A 261 -5.43 11.40 12.05
N ALA A 262 -5.82 10.64 11.06
CA ALA A 262 -5.87 11.10 9.67
C ALA A 262 -7.16 10.67 8.99
N ASP A 263 -7.59 11.49 8.03
CA ASP A 263 -8.66 11.10 7.11
C ASP A 263 -8.17 9.98 6.19
N MET A 264 -8.79 8.81 6.33
CA MET A 264 -8.51 7.62 5.53
C MET A 264 -9.45 7.46 4.33
N SER A 265 -10.08 8.55 3.91
CA SER A 265 -10.91 8.57 2.71
C SER A 265 -10.12 8.13 1.49
N THR A 266 -10.73 7.26 0.70
CA THR A 266 -10.10 6.70 -0.50
C THR A 266 -10.98 6.92 -1.72
N LYS A 267 -10.34 7.11 -2.87
CA LYS A 267 -11.00 7.22 -4.15
C LYS A 267 -10.30 6.34 -5.17
N LEU A 268 -11.07 5.41 -5.76
CA LEU A 268 -10.65 4.62 -6.91
C LEU A 268 -11.29 5.20 -8.16
N LYS A 269 -10.48 5.52 -9.16
CA LYS A 269 -10.93 5.81 -10.52
C LYS A 269 -10.31 4.80 -11.46
N LEU A 270 -11.09 3.84 -11.91
CA LEU A 270 -10.58 2.75 -12.70
C LEU A 270 -11.53 2.41 -13.84
N LEU A 271 -11.08 2.51 -15.10
CA LEU A 271 -11.83 2.08 -16.28
C LEU A 271 -13.27 2.62 -16.36
N GLY A 272 -13.48 3.86 -15.90
CA GLY A 272 -14.83 4.45 -15.86
C GLY A 272 -15.67 4.01 -14.64
N VAL A 273 -15.08 3.27 -13.71
CA VAL A 273 -15.69 2.97 -12.41
C VAL A 273 -15.11 3.94 -11.36
N ASP A 274 -15.98 4.73 -10.75
CA ASP A 274 -15.62 5.62 -9.66
C ASP A 274 -16.12 5.03 -8.33
N VAL A 275 -15.20 4.86 -7.37
CA VAL A 275 -15.53 4.43 -6.01
C VAL A 275 -14.97 5.45 -5.02
N GLY A 276 -15.80 5.97 -4.16
CA GLY A 276 -15.41 6.81 -3.02
C GLY A 276 -15.77 6.13 -1.70
N SER A 277 -14.85 6.10 -0.75
CA SER A 277 -15.11 5.67 0.62
C SER A 277 -14.65 6.78 1.56
N ILE A 278 -15.54 7.26 2.40
CA ILE A 278 -15.31 8.39 3.31
C ILE A 278 -15.76 7.97 4.72
N GLY A 279 -14.91 8.17 5.70
CA GLY A 279 -15.20 7.89 7.10
C GLY A 279 -15.43 6.41 7.39
N ASP A 280 -16.47 6.08 8.15
CA ASP A 280 -16.78 4.72 8.60
C ASP A 280 -17.57 3.93 7.54
N ALA A 281 -16.89 3.25 6.66
CA ALA A 281 -17.48 2.47 5.59
C ALA A 281 -18.33 1.27 6.07
N HIS A 282 -18.14 0.83 7.30
CA HIS A 282 -18.80 -0.36 7.86
C HIS A 282 -19.90 -0.05 8.89
N GLY A 283 -20.04 1.23 9.27
CA GLY A 283 -21.01 1.66 10.27
C GLY A 283 -20.70 1.09 11.65
N ALA A 284 -19.41 0.95 11.99
CA ALA A 284 -18.96 0.45 13.29
C ALA A 284 -19.06 1.50 14.40
N THR A 285 -19.19 2.79 14.04
CA THR A 285 -19.33 3.89 14.99
C THR A 285 -20.66 3.75 15.76
N PRO A 286 -20.65 3.80 17.11
CA PRO A 286 -21.88 3.72 17.89
C PRO A 286 -22.90 4.79 17.49
N GLY A 287 -24.15 4.36 17.24
CA GLY A 287 -25.23 5.26 16.79
C GLY A 287 -25.30 5.47 15.28
N ALA A 288 -24.33 4.97 14.49
CA ALA A 288 -24.37 5.10 13.05
C ALA A 288 -25.63 4.44 12.44
N ARG A 289 -26.25 5.16 11.50
CA ARG A 289 -27.38 4.66 10.73
C ARG A 289 -26.96 4.47 9.28
N SER A 290 -27.25 3.28 8.73
CA SER A 290 -26.94 2.97 7.34
C SER A 290 -28.15 3.16 6.44
N TYR A 291 -27.99 3.96 5.40
CA TYR A 291 -28.95 4.10 4.31
C TYR A 291 -28.32 3.54 3.05
N ARG A 292 -29.07 2.71 2.33
CA ARG A 292 -28.57 2.10 1.07
C ARG A 292 -29.48 2.52 -0.06
N TYR A 293 -28.88 3.05 -1.09
CA TYR A 293 -29.52 3.31 -2.37
C TYR A 293 -28.88 2.45 -3.44
N ILE A 294 -29.72 1.75 -4.24
CA ILE A 294 -29.31 0.97 -5.39
C ILE A 294 -30.15 1.44 -6.57
N ASP A 295 -29.50 1.93 -7.62
CA ASP A 295 -30.20 2.33 -8.84
C ASP A 295 -30.50 1.13 -9.75
N GLU A 296 -31.35 1.35 -10.77
CA GLU A 296 -31.75 0.32 -11.74
C GLU A 296 -30.57 -0.19 -12.61
N ALA A 297 -29.49 0.60 -12.72
CA ALA A 297 -28.26 0.22 -13.42
C ALA A 297 -27.32 -0.63 -12.55
N GLY A 298 -27.74 -0.99 -11.31
CA GLY A 298 -26.96 -1.78 -10.37
C GLY A 298 -25.85 -1.02 -9.66
N ALA A 299 -25.82 0.33 -9.77
CA ALA A 299 -24.95 1.12 -8.93
C ALA A 299 -25.52 1.15 -7.50
N SER A 300 -24.71 0.83 -6.50
CA SER A 300 -25.12 0.94 -5.12
C SER A 300 -24.43 2.13 -4.46
N TYR A 301 -25.20 2.88 -3.71
CA TYR A 301 -24.71 3.98 -2.90
C TYR A 301 -25.10 3.73 -1.44
N ARG A 302 -24.13 3.88 -0.54
CA ARG A 302 -24.38 3.79 0.90
C ARG A 302 -23.95 5.07 1.57
N LEU A 303 -24.87 5.67 2.32
CA LEU A 303 -24.58 6.77 3.22
C LEU A 303 -24.71 6.27 4.65
N SER A 304 -23.66 6.41 5.45
CA SER A 304 -23.72 6.24 6.90
C SER A 304 -23.74 7.62 7.54
N LEU A 305 -24.77 7.88 8.35
CA LEU A 305 -24.91 9.12 9.12
C LEU A 305 -24.84 8.77 10.60
N ILE A 306 -24.17 9.60 11.38
CA ILE A 306 -24.07 9.49 12.84
C ILE A 306 -25.02 10.50 13.47
#